data_169ca5571ed1b6d1395cdfa57daa1fdd
#
_entry.id   169ca5571ed1b6d1395cdfa57daa1fdd
#
_cell.length_a   1.000
_cell.length_b   1.000
_cell.length_c   1.000
_cell.angle_alpha   90.00
_cell.angle_beta   90.00
_cell.angle_gamma   90.00
#
_symmetry.space_group_name_H-M   'P 1'
#
loop_
_entity.id
_entity.type
_entity.pdbx_description
1 polymer ?
#
loop_
_entity_poly.entity_id
_entity_poly.type
_entity_poly.pdbx_seq_one_letter_code
_entity_poly.pdbx_strand_id
1 'polypeptide(L)'
;MTIHGGLTPELILPQDSETATLVGRVWSKAADGPCPVLYRNGRLLDLSSLAATLSALLEIDGLVERLTAATDWTDLGSLNDFLDGTAGTLLAPVDLQAIKAAGVTFADSMLERVIEEQAKGDPLRAQEIRGRLAPVLGDSLKGLVAGSEKAASVKALLQDMGLWSQYLEVGIGPDAEIFTKAQPMSAVGCGSLVGIHPKSDWNNPEPEVVLAVTSTGAIVGATLGNDVNLRDFEGRSALLLSKAKDNNASC
;
A
#
# COMPACT_ATOMS: atom_id res chain seq x y z
N MET A 1 2.75 9.31 -17.41
CA MET A 1 1.63 10.17 -17.82
C MET A 1 0.80 10.41 -16.57
N THR A 2 0.64 11.63 -16.13
CA THR A 2 -0.10 12.02 -14.93
C THR A 2 -1.46 12.57 -15.37
N ILE A 3 -2.52 12.16 -14.67
CA ILE A 3 -3.86 12.74 -14.90
C ILE A 3 -3.95 13.97 -14.01
N HIS A 4 -3.76 15.16 -14.56
CA HIS A 4 -3.82 16.43 -13.83
C HIS A 4 -5.25 16.92 -13.52
N GLY A 5 -6.29 16.15 -13.82
CA GLY A 5 -7.67 16.56 -13.63
C GLY A 5 -8.30 16.03 -12.33
N GLY A 6 -8.66 16.92 -11.41
CA GLY A 6 -9.50 16.62 -10.26
C GLY A 6 -8.81 16.33 -8.93
N LEU A 7 -7.48 16.35 -8.85
CA LEU A 7 -6.77 16.30 -7.56
C LEU A 7 -6.73 17.70 -6.95
N THR A 8 -7.10 17.79 -5.68
CA THR A 8 -6.99 19.00 -4.87
C THR A 8 -6.21 18.73 -3.59
N PRO A 9 -5.63 19.74 -2.94
CA PRO A 9 -4.97 19.55 -1.66
C PRO A 9 -5.82 18.83 -0.62
N GLU A 10 -7.12 19.14 -0.57
CA GLU A 10 -8.06 18.54 0.39
C GLU A 10 -8.25 17.03 0.19
N LEU A 11 -8.03 16.53 -1.02
CA LEU A 11 -8.15 15.09 -1.33
C LEU A 11 -6.89 14.30 -0.96
N ILE A 12 -5.72 14.95 -0.89
CA ILE A 12 -4.44 14.25 -0.70
C ILE A 12 -3.78 14.55 0.64
N LEU A 13 -4.09 15.68 1.26
CA LEU A 13 -3.52 16.04 2.56
C LEU A 13 -4.32 15.39 3.69
N PRO A 14 -3.64 14.96 4.77
CA PRO A 14 -4.33 14.50 5.97
C PRO A 14 -5.03 15.66 6.68
N GLN A 15 -6.03 15.33 7.51
CA GLN A 15 -6.84 16.33 8.23
C GLN A 15 -6.02 17.20 9.19
N ASP A 16 -4.90 16.69 9.68
CA ASP A 16 -3.96 17.37 10.58
C ASP A 16 -2.78 18.04 9.86
N SER A 17 -2.90 18.27 8.55
CA SER A 17 -1.83 18.81 7.69
C SER A 17 -1.21 20.13 8.16
N GLU A 18 -1.95 20.93 8.96
CA GLU A 18 -1.47 22.17 9.54
C GLU A 18 -0.47 21.95 10.70
N THR A 19 -0.52 20.79 11.36
CA THR A 19 0.30 20.46 12.52
C THR A 19 1.28 19.31 12.30
N ALA A 20 0.99 18.45 11.31
CA ALA A 20 1.85 17.34 10.94
C ALA A 20 3.09 17.82 10.17
N THR A 21 4.20 17.09 10.33
CA THR A 21 5.38 17.27 9.48
C THR A 21 5.24 16.36 8.27
N LEU A 22 4.92 16.94 7.11
CA LEU A 22 4.66 16.21 5.87
C LEU A 22 5.85 16.34 4.92
N VAL A 23 6.47 15.21 4.58
CA VAL A 23 7.54 15.12 3.59
C VAL A 23 7.12 14.26 2.40
N GLY A 24 7.68 14.54 1.25
CA GLY A 24 7.34 13.82 0.02
C GLY A 24 8.43 13.99 -1.04
N ARG A 25 8.07 13.67 -2.27
CA ARG A 25 8.94 13.85 -3.43
C ARG A 25 8.19 14.47 -4.59
N VAL A 26 8.89 15.31 -5.34
CA VAL A 26 8.39 15.88 -6.58
C VAL A 26 9.45 15.77 -7.67
N TRP A 27 9.02 15.72 -8.94
CA TRP A 27 9.85 16.15 -10.05
C TRP A 27 9.66 17.66 -10.19
N SER A 28 10.71 18.44 -9.94
CA SER A 28 10.67 19.89 -10.06
C SER A 28 11.21 20.31 -11.44
N LYS A 29 10.45 21.11 -12.18
CA LYS A 29 10.92 21.69 -13.45
C LYS A 29 12.03 22.71 -13.23
N ALA A 30 12.00 23.43 -12.10
CA ALA A 30 13.01 24.43 -11.79
C ALA A 30 14.37 23.80 -11.44
N ALA A 31 14.37 22.65 -10.73
CA ALA A 31 15.57 21.90 -10.40
C ALA A 31 15.98 20.91 -11.49
N ASP A 32 15.14 20.71 -12.51
CA ASP A 32 15.29 19.69 -13.57
C ASP A 32 15.56 18.29 -13.00
N GLY A 33 14.83 17.92 -11.93
CA GLY A 33 15.09 16.66 -11.26
C GLY A 33 14.13 16.34 -10.10
N PRO A 34 14.29 15.12 -9.52
CA PRO A 34 13.55 14.74 -8.34
C PRO A 34 14.09 15.43 -7.08
N CYS A 35 13.20 16.02 -6.28
CA CYS A 35 13.54 16.69 -5.04
C CYS A 35 12.74 16.08 -3.89
N PRO A 36 13.37 15.74 -2.76
CA PRO A 36 12.67 15.58 -1.47
C PRO A 36 12.11 16.94 -1.05
N VAL A 37 10.88 16.97 -0.57
CA VAL A 37 10.20 18.22 -0.21
C VAL A 37 9.53 18.13 1.16
N LEU A 38 9.43 19.29 1.82
CA LEU A 38 8.58 19.54 2.98
C LEU A 38 7.34 20.31 2.51
N TYR A 39 6.16 19.82 2.85
CA TYR A 39 4.95 20.62 2.73
C TYR A 39 4.79 21.53 3.96
N ARG A 40 4.58 22.81 3.72
CA ARG A 40 4.30 23.80 4.77
C ARG A 40 3.44 24.94 4.22
N ASN A 41 2.29 25.18 4.84
CA ASN A 41 1.39 26.31 4.50
C ASN A 41 1.07 26.40 2.99
N GLY A 42 0.74 25.26 2.37
CA GLY A 42 0.40 25.21 0.95
C GLY A 42 1.59 25.22 -0.01
N ARG A 43 2.85 25.31 0.52
CA ARG A 43 4.08 25.38 -0.29
C ARG A 43 4.88 24.09 -0.19
N LEU A 44 5.64 23.79 -1.23
CA LEU A 44 6.61 22.70 -1.27
C LEU A 44 8.02 23.29 -1.19
N LEU A 45 8.74 22.93 -0.16
CA LEU A 45 10.05 23.44 0.18
C LEU A 45 11.10 22.36 -0.10
N ASP A 46 12.17 22.72 -0.83
CA ASP A 46 13.23 21.81 -1.24
C ASP A 46 14.11 21.38 -0.05
N LEU A 47 14.22 20.09 0.15
CA LEU A 47 15.08 19.48 1.17
C LEU A 47 16.38 18.88 0.59
N SER A 48 16.69 19.09 -0.70
CA SER A 48 17.85 18.49 -1.37
C SER A 48 19.18 18.89 -0.74
N SER A 49 19.25 20.04 -0.08
CA SER A 49 20.42 20.47 0.69
C SER A 49 20.64 19.65 1.96
N LEU A 50 19.58 19.01 2.50
CA LEU A 50 19.63 18.15 3.70
C LEU A 50 19.90 16.69 3.32
N ALA A 51 19.23 16.20 2.27
CA ALA A 51 19.44 14.86 1.75
C ALA A 51 19.04 14.80 0.26
N ALA A 52 19.80 14.10 -0.57
CA ALA A 52 19.53 13.98 -1.99
C ALA A 52 18.35 13.07 -2.33
N THR A 53 17.94 12.18 -1.40
CA THR A 53 16.86 11.20 -1.58
C THR A 53 15.96 11.18 -0.35
N LEU A 54 14.71 10.77 -0.53
CA LEU A 54 13.81 10.62 0.61
C LEU A 54 14.25 9.49 1.54
N SER A 55 14.80 8.40 1.00
CA SER A 55 15.36 7.33 1.81
C SER A 55 16.49 7.82 2.73
N ALA A 56 17.40 8.64 2.23
CA ALA A 56 18.46 9.24 3.06
C ALA A 56 17.91 10.26 4.05
N LEU A 57 16.87 11.01 3.67
CA LEU A 57 16.21 11.98 4.56
C LEU A 57 15.61 11.29 5.78
N LEU A 58 14.91 10.17 5.57
CA LEU A 58 14.23 9.44 6.64
C LEU A 58 15.18 8.70 7.61
N GLU A 59 16.48 8.59 7.27
CA GLU A 59 17.51 8.06 8.17
C GLU A 59 18.10 9.11 9.12
N ILE A 60 17.70 10.40 9.00
CA ILE A 60 18.25 11.47 9.81
C ILE A 60 17.63 11.47 11.20
N ASP A 61 18.44 11.29 12.22
CA ASP A 61 18.02 11.40 13.61
C ASP A 61 17.47 12.82 13.91
N GLY A 62 16.35 12.89 14.63
CA GLY A 62 15.72 14.15 14.98
C GLY A 62 15.22 14.95 13.77
N LEU A 63 14.83 14.27 12.68
CA LEU A 63 14.38 14.91 11.44
C LEU A 63 13.23 15.89 11.66
N VAL A 64 12.23 15.51 12.46
CA VAL A 64 11.04 16.35 12.71
C VAL A 64 11.43 17.66 13.37
N GLU A 65 12.28 17.61 14.41
CA GLU A 65 12.79 18.79 15.11
C GLU A 65 13.59 19.69 14.18
N ARG A 66 14.43 19.12 13.33
CA ARG A 66 15.23 19.87 12.34
C ARG A 66 14.35 20.57 11.33
N LEU A 67 13.36 19.86 10.79
CA LEU A 67 12.42 20.44 9.81
C LEU A 67 11.55 21.52 10.45
N THR A 68 11.14 21.36 11.69
CA THR A 68 10.31 22.34 12.40
C THR A 68 11.09 23.61 12.74
N ALA A 69 12.35 23.48 13.14
CA ALA A 69 13.18 24.61 13.56
C ALA A 69 13.70 25.46 12.38
N ALA A 70 13.96 24.85 11.22
CA ALA A 70 14.51 25.54 10.06
C ALA A 70 13.44 26.27 9.25
N THR A 71 13.78 27.47 8.76
CA THR A 71 12.86 28.36 8.02
C THR A 71 13.38 28.81 6.66
N ASP A 72 14.62 28.50 6.30
CA ASP A 72 15.35 29.01 5.12
C ASP A 72 15.43 28.01 3.96
N TRP A 73 14.38 27.18 3.78
CA TRP A 73 14.29 26.27 2.66
C TRP A 73 13.93 26.98 1.34
N THR A 74 14.49 26.50 0.25
CA THR A 74 14.11 26.99 -1.10
C THR A 74 12.68 26.64 -1.42
N ASP A 75 11.87 27.62 -1.75
CA ASP A 75 10.47 27.42 -2.14
C ASP A 75 10.38 27.01 -3.62
N LEU A 76 9.81 25.84 -3.90
CA LEU A 76 9.64 25.29 -5.25
C LEU A 76 8.30 25.67 -5.88
N GLY A 77 7.34 26.18 -5.12
CA GLY A 77 6.01 26.50 -5.61
C GLY A 77 4.89 26.02 -4.69
N SER A 78 3.65 26.32 -5.05
CA SER A 78 2.50 25.84 -4.30
C SER A 78 2.23 24.36 -4.61
N LEU A 79 1.59 23.65 -3.66
CA LEU A 79 1.13 22.28 -3.93
C LEU A 79 0.24 22.23 -5.18
N ASN A 80 -0.60 23.23 -5.40
CA ASN A 80 -1.47 23.30 -6.59
C ASN A 80 -0.67 23.34 -7.89
N ASP A 81 0.47 24.06 -7.93
CA ASP A 81 1.33 24.12 -9.12
C ASP A 81 1.94 22.74 -9.49
N PHE A 82 2.05 21.85 -8.51
CA PHE A 82 2.48 20.46 -8.74
C PHE A 82 1.31 19.53 -9.07
N LEU A 83 0.12 19.80 -8.54
CA LEU A 83 -1.08 19.02 -8.85
C LEU A 83 -1.58 19.29 -10.28
N ASP A 84 -1.46 20.52 -10.76
CA ASP A 84 -1.81 20.89 -12.15
C ASP A 84 -0.68 20.69 -13.16
N GLY A 85 0.51 20.35 -12.68
CA GLY A 85 1.69 20.09 -13.51
C GLY A 85 2.47 21.35 -13.95
N THR A 86 2.13 22.53 -13.46
CA THR A 86 2.78 23.81 -13.84
C THR A 86 4.23 23.86 -13.36
N ALA A 87 4.50 23.54 -12.08
CA ALA A 87 5.85 23.53 -11.50
C ALA A 87 6.56 22.18 -11.59
N GLY A 88 5.82 21.10 -11.78
CA GLY A 88 6.35 19.75 -11.81
C GLY A 88 5.27 18.70 -11.60
N THR A 89 5.61 17.56 -10.99
CA THR A 89 4.65 16.49 -10.68
C THR A 89 4.97 15.85 -9.32
N LEU A 90 3.95 15.32 -8.64
CA LEU A 90 4.16 14.49 -7.46
C LEU A 90 4.79 13.16 -7.85
N LEU A 91 5.80 12.73 -7.12
CA LEU A 91 6.39 11.40 -7.20
C LEU A 91 5.94 10.56 -6.00
N ALA A 92 6.12 9.24 -6.10
CA ALA A 92 5.95 8.39 -4.93
C ALA A 92 6.83 8.88 -3.77
N PRO A 93 6.33 8.93 -2.51
CA PRO A 93 7.11 9.34 -1.35
C PRO A 93 8.07 8.22 -0.90
N VAL A 94 8.68 7.54 -1.85
CA VAL A 94 9.65 6.46 -1.69
C VAL A 94 10.54 6.45 -2.93
N ASP A 95 11.83 6.18 -2.75
CA ASP A 95 12.79 6.09 -3.86
C ASP A 95 13.62 4.81 -3.82
N LEU A 96 14.66 4.75 -3.01
CA LEU A 96 15.63 3.65 -3.02
C LEU A 96 15.21 2.46 -2.16
N GLN A 97 14.15 2.57 -1.37
CA GLN A 97 13.60 1.44 -0.61
C GLN A 97 12.76 0.55 -1.53
N ALA A 98 12.83 -0.76 -1.30
CA ALA A 98 11.82 -1.68 -1.81
C ALA A 98 10.53 -1.54 -0.99
N ILE A 99 9.38 -1.63 -1.64
CA ILE A 99 8.08 -1.67 -0.96
C ILE A 99 7.73 -3.13 -0.72
N LYS A 100 7.50 -3.50 0.54
CA LYS A 100 6.96 -4.78 0.96
C LYS A 100 5.50 -4.61 1.34
N ALA A 101 4.68 -5.57 0.98
CA ALA A 101 3.31 -5.67 1.44
C ALA A 101 3.09 -6.98 2.19
N ALA A 102 2.07 -7.01 3.02
CA ALA A 102 1.70 -8.18 3.80
C ALA A 102 0.22 -8.51 3.58
N GLY A 103 -0.09 -9.77 3.39
CA GLY A 103 -1.46 -10.25 3.37
C GLY A 103 -2.12 -10.05 4.74
N VAL A 104 -3.43 -9.74 4.74
CA VAL A 104 -4.19 -9.55 5.98
C VAL A 104 -4.43 -10.88 6.69
N THR A 105 -4.26 -10.89 8.01
CA THR A 105 -4.46 -12.06 8.89
C THR A 105 -5.77 -11.93 9.70
N PHE A 106 -6.82 -11.37 9.11
CA PHE A 106 -8.13 -11.27 9.75
C PHE A 106 -8.93 -12.54 9.53
N ALA A 107 -9.32 -13.21 10.62
CA ALA A 107 -10.11 -14.41 10.57
C ALA A 107 -11.47 -14.22 9.87
N ASP A 108 -12.09 -13.04 10.03
CA ASP A 108 -13.35 -12.70 9.34
C ASP A 108 -13.16 -12.66 7.81
N SER A 109 -12.01 -12.18 7.33
CA SER A 109 -11.66 -12.20 5.90
C SER A 109 -11.47 -13.60 5.35
N MET A 110 -11.11 -14.57 6.17
CA MET A 110 -10.92 -15.96 5.75
C MET A 110 -12.21 -16.60 5.24
N LEU A 111 -13.34 -16.37 5.91
CA LEU A 111 -14.63 -16.90 5.45
C LEU A 111 -14.97 -16.37 4.05
N GLU A 112 -14.79 -15.09 3.83
CA GLU A 112 -15.04 -14.49 2.50
C GLU A 112 -14.06 -15.03 1.45
N ARG A 113 -12.79 -15.27 1.79
CA ARG A 113 -11.81 -15.91 0.88
C ARG A 113 -12.22 -17.32 0.48
N VAL A 114 -12.70 -18.15 1.42
CA VAL A 114 -13.24 -19.49 1.11
C VAL A 114 -14.43 -19.38 0.15
N ILE A 115 -15.34 -18.44 0.41
CA ILE A 115 -16.52 -18.22 -0.42
C ILE A 115 -16.10 -17.79 -1.83
N GLU A 116 -15.23 -16.80 -1.95
CA GLU A 116 -14.75 -16.29 -3.24
C GLU A 116 -14.05 -17.37 -4.07
N GLU A 117 -13.16 -18.14 -3.46
CA GLU A 117 -12.42 -19.21 -4.11
C GLU A 117 -13.34 -20.29 -4.64
N GLN A 118 -14.34 -20.70 -3.86
CA GLN A 118 -15.30 -21.73 -4.23
C GLN A 118 -16.37 -21.22 -5.23
N ALA A 119 -16.78 -19.97 -5.12
CA ALA A 119 -17.79 -19.36 -5.98
C ALA A 119 -17.25 -18.99 -7.36
N LYS A 120 -15.95 -18.73 -7.49
CA LYS A 120 -15.30 -18.34 -8.77
C LYS A 120 -15.99 -17.15 -9.46
N GLY A 121 -16.46 -16.18 -8.68
CA GLY A 121 -17.15 -15.00 -9.18
C GLY A 121 -18.66 -15.16 -9.42
N ASP A 122 -19.26 -16.31 -9.12
CA ASP A 122 -20.71 -16.53 -9.22
C ASP A 122 -21.42 -16.09 -7.92
N PRO A 123 -22.27 -15.02 -7.92
CA PRO A 123 -22.92 -14.50 -6.72
C PRO A 123 -23.92 -15.49 -6.09
N LEU A 124 -24.61 -16.29 -6.88
CA LEU A 124 -25.60 -17.27 -6.37
C LEU A 124 -24.88 -18.40 -5.65
N ARG A 125 -23.81 -18.89 -6.25
CA ARG A 125 -22.94 -19.90 -5.64
C ARG A 125 -22.27 -19.37 -4.36
N ALA A 126 -21.84 -18.10 -4.35
CA ALA A 126 -21.30 -17.47 -3.16
C ALA A 126 -22.29 -17.44 -2.01
N GLN A 127 -23.56 -17.12 -2.29
CA GLN A 127 -24.63 -17.11 -1.27
C GLN A 127 -24.93 -18.52 -0.73
N GLU A 128 -24.96 -19.53 -1.59
CA GLU A 128 -25.13 -20.94 -1.19
C GLU A 128 -24.00 -21.38 -0.24
N ILE A 129 -22.75 -21.12 -0.63
CA ILE A 129 -21.56 -21.48 0.15
C ILE A 129 -21.58 -20.75 1.51
N ARG A 130 -21.90 -19.46 1.52
CA ARG A 130 -22.04 -18.68 2.77
C ARG A 130 -23.09 -19.28 3.70
N GLY A 131 -24.23 -19.68 3.18
CA GLY A 131 -25.29 -20.35 3.95
C GLY A 131 -24.85 -21.68 4.57
N ARG A 132 -23.95 -22.41 3.93
CA ARG A 132 -23.39 -23.67 4.44
C ARG A 132 -22.27 -23.48 5.45
N LEU A 133 -21.40 -22.50 5.25
CA LEU A 133 -20.19 -22.27 6.06
C LEU A 133 -20.43 -21.44 7.30
N ALA A 134 -21.29 -20.42 7.23
CA ALA A 134 -21.52 -19.52 8.36
C ALA A 134 -21.98 -20.24 9.64
N PRO A 135 -22.88 -21.24 9.61
CA PRO A 135 -23.27 -21.98 10.81
C PRO A 135 -22.14 -22.82 11.42
N VAL A 136 -21.19 -23.28 10.61
CA VAL A 136 -20.10 -24.17 11.03
C VAL A 136 -18.87 -23.37 11.50
N LEU A 137 -18.52 -22.29 10.80
CA LEU A 137 -17.30 -21.53 11.03
C LEU A 137 -17.52 -20.23 11.78
N GLY A 138 -18.72 -19.62 11.71
CA GLY A 138 -18.97 -18.27 12.20
C GLY A 138 -18.56 -18.04 13.64
N ASP A 139 -18.90 -18.93 14.56
CA ASP A 139 -18.48 -18.82 15.97
C ASP A 139 -17.02 -19.26 16.19
N SER A 140 -16.51 -20.17 15.36
CA SER A 140 -15.14 -20.64 15.44
C SER A 140 -14.11 -19.56 15.02
N LEU A 141 -14.53 -18.59 14.20
CA LEU A 141 -13.68 -17.50 13.75
C LEU A 141 -13.65 -16.31 14.72
N LYS A 142 -14.65 -16.17 15.59
CA LYS A 142 -14.69 -15.06 16.56
C LYS A 142 -13.48 -15.06 17.48
N GLY A 143 -12.75 -13.94 17.49
CA GLY A 143 -11.55 -13.77 18.31
C GLY A 143 -10.43 -14.76 17.98
N LEU A 144 -10.42 -15.30 16.77
CA LEU A 144 -9.34 -16.19 16.31
C LEU A 144 -8.05 -15.38 16.13
N VAL A 145 -6.99 -15.86 16.72
CA VAL A 145 -5.64 -15.29 16.56
C VAL A 145 -4.87 -16.18 15.58
N ALA A 146 -4.31 -15.59 14.55
CA ALA A 146 -3.49 -16.31 13.58
C ALA A 146 -2.33 -17.06 14.27
N GLY A 147 -2.05 -18.29 13.85
CA GLY A 147 -1.01 -19.15 14.45
C GLY A 147 -1.38 -19.76 15.80
N SER A 148 -2.58 -19.53 16.36
CA SER A 148 -3.02 -20.12 17.63
C SER A 148 -3.46 -21.59 17.46
N GLU A 149 -3.58 -22.31 18.59
CA GLU A 149 -4.15 -23.68 18.60
C GLU A 149 -5.60 -23.71 18.06
N LYS A 150 -6.37 -22.63 18.32
CA LYS A 150 -7.70 -22.47 17.74
C LYS A 150 -7.63 -22.34 16.22
N ALA A 151 -6.67 -21.59 15.69
CA ALA A 151 -6.43 -21.48 14.24
C ALA A 151 -6.07 -22.84 13.62
N ALA A 152 -5.20 -23.61 14.27
CA ALA A 152 -4.85 -24.96 13.83
C ALA A 152 -6.07 -25.90 13.80
N SER A 153 -6.97 -25.79 14.78
CA SER A 153 -8.22 -26.58 14.84
C SER A 153 -9.19 -26.19 13.70
N VAL A 154 -9.32 -24.91 13.38
CA VAL A 154 -10.12 -24.43 12.24
C VAL A 154 -9.52 -24.90 10.92
N LYS A 155 -8.19 -24.86 10.78
CA LYS A 155 -7.49 -25.39 9.62
C LYS A 155 -7.79 -26.87 9.40
N ALA A 156 -7.69 -27.70 10.45
CA ALA A 156 -7.99 -29.12 10.38
C ALA A 156 -9.44 -29.37 9.95
N LEU A 157 -10.41 -28.62 10.50
CA LEU A 157 -11.81 -28.71 10.12
C LEU A 157 -12.03 -28.38 8.63
N LEU A 158 -11.39 -27.32 8.12
CA LEU A 158 -11.49 -26.95 6.70
C LEU A 158 -10.83 -27.99 5.78
N GLN A 159 -9.73 -28.60 6.24
CA GLN A 159 -9.10 -29.71 5.52
C GLN A 159 -10.02 -30.94 5.44
N ASP A 160 -10.65 -31.33 6.53
CA ASP A 160 -11.61 -32.44 6.59
C ASP A 160 -12.83 -32.20 5.70
N MET A 161 -13.25 -30.94 5.56
CA MET A 161 -14.35 -30.53 4.67
C MET A 161 -13.93 -30.43 3.19
N GLY A 162 -12.64 -30.56 2.87
CA GLY A 162 -12.10 -30.37 1.51
C GLY A 162 -12.17 -28.91 1.02
N LEU A 163 -12.19 -27.96 1.96
CA LEU A 163 -12.30 -26.51 1.69
C LEU A 163 -11.00 -25.76 1.93
N TRP A 164 -9.95 -26.44 2.38
CA TRP A 164 -8.65 -25.84 2.60
C TRP A 164 -7.90 -25.62 1.29
N SER A 165 -7.27 -24.46 1.18
CA SER A 165 -6.29 -24.16 0.13
C SER A 165 -5.10 -23.40 0.71
N GLN A 166 -4.00 -23.35 -0.02
CA GLN A 166 -2.82 -22.55 0.36
C GLN A 166 -3.14 -21.04 0.48
N TYR A 167 -4.13 -20.59 -0.27
CA TYR A 167 -4.59 -19.20 -0.20
C TYR A 167 -5.19 -18.84 1.16
N LEU A 168 -5.76 -19.82 1.88
CA LEU A 168 -6.32 -19.63 3.22
C LEU A 168 -5.26 -19.62 4.32
N GLU A 169 -4.06 -20.15 4.03
CA GLU A 169 -2.95 -20.20 5.00
C GLU A 169 -2.60 -18.81 5.53
N VAL A 170 -2.59 -17.80 4.66
CA VAL A 170 -2.26 -16.42 5.02
C VAL A 170 -3.28 -15.77 5.96
N GLY A 171 -4.51 -16.28 6.01
CA GLY A 171 -5.56 -15.75 6.88
C GLY A 171 -5.45 -16.19 8.33
N ILE A 172 -4.95 -17.38 8.60
CA ILE A 172 -4.93 -17.99 9.94
C ILE A 172 -3.64 -18.74 10.28
N GLY A 173 -2.73 -18.89 9.31
CA GLY A 173 -1.47 -19.62 9.50
C GLY A 173 -0.52 -18.95 10.48
N PRO A 174 0.55 -19.64 10.94
CA PRO A 174 1.57 -19.07 11.81
C PRO A 174 2.43 -18.02 11.10
N ASP A 175 2.54 -18.12 9.77
CA ASP A 175 3.44 -17.29 8.96
C ASP A 175 2.63 -16.22 8.20
N ALA A 176 3.07 -14.97 8.32
CA ALA A 176 2.51 -13.87 7.53
C ALA A 176 2.91 -14.01 6.06
N GLU A 177 1.99 -13.74 5.16
CA GLU A 177 2.32 -13.53 3.75
C GLU A 177 3.03 -12.19 3.60
N ILE A 178 4.27 -12.21 3.15
CA ILE A 178 5.04 -10.99 2.87
C ILE A 178 5.64 -11.12 1.47
N PHE A 179 5.41 -10.11 0.65
CA PHE A 179 5.92 -10.08 -0.72
C PHE A 179 6.51 -8.71 -1.09
N THR A 180 7.28 -8.67 -2.16
CA THR A 180 7.72 -7.42 -2.75
C THR A 180 6.58 -6.85 -3.59
N LYS A 181 6.10 -5.67 -3.20
CA LYS A 181 5.07 -4.94 -3.94
C LYS A 181 5.65 -4.10 -5.06
N ALA A 182 6.78 -3.46 -4.79
CA ALA A 182 7.46 -2.63 -5.77
C ALA A 182 8.97 -2.61 -5.53
N GLN A 183 9.71 -2.65 -6.63
CA GLN A 183 11.15 -2.46 -6.63
C GLN A 183 11.50 -1.00 -6.33
N PRO A 184 12.73 -0.67 -5.90
CA PRO A 184 13.21 0.70 -5.83
C PRO A 184 12.87 1.48 -7.11
N MET A 185 12.39 2.70 -6.97
CA MET A 185 12.02 3.61 -8.07
C MET A 185 10.87 3.17 -8.97
N SER A 186 10.14 2.08 -8.68
CA SER A 186 9.05 1.61 -9.54
C SER A 186 7.66 2.06 -9.11
N ALA A 187 7.50 2.58 -7.90
CA ALA A 187 6.25 3.18 -7.44
C ALA A 187 6.01 4.55 -8.09
N VAL A 188 4.75 4.91 -8.26
CA VAL A 188 4.33 6.18 -8.88
C VAL A 188 3.63 7.10 -7.90
N GLY A 189 3.67 8.39 -8.16
CA GLY A 189 3.05 9.41 -7.33
C GLY A 189 1.53 9.45 -7.43
N CYS A 190 0.92 10.13 -6.49
CA CYS A 190 -0.52 10.41 -6.50
C CYS A 190 -0.93 11.07 -7.82
N GLY A 191 -2.04 10.60 -8.42
CA GLY A 191 -2.51 11.09 -9.72
C GLY A 191 -1.83 10.48 -10.94
N SER A 192 -0.86 9.58 -10.76
CA SER A 192 -0.24 8.86 -11.87
C SER A 192 -1.09 7.68 -12.34
N LEU A 193 -0.93 7.29 -13.60
CA LEU A 193 -1.51 6.06 -14.12
C LEU A 193 -0.79 4.86 -13.50
N VAL A 194 -1.56 3.87 -13.08
CA VAL A 194 -1.02 2.61 -12.57
C VAL A 194 -0.80 1.60 -13.70
N GLY A 195 0.23 0.76 -13.54
CA GLY A 195 0.53 -0.30 -14.47
C GLY A 195 -0.31 -1.55 -14.21
N ILE A 196 -1.00 -2.02 -15.25
CA ILE A 196 -1.81 -3.24 -15.21
C ILE A 196 -1.33 -4.16 -16.34
N HIS A 197 -1.13 -5.44 -16.02
CA HIS A 197 -0.72 -6.43 -17.01
C HIS A 197 -1.82 -6.59 -18.08
N PRO A 198 -1.50 -6.50 -19.39
CA PRO A 198 -2.51 -6.45 -20.46
C PRO A 198 -3.38 -7.71 -20.61
N LYS A 199 -3.02 -8.81 -19.95
CA LYS A 199 -3.82 -10.05 -19.93
C LYS A 199 -4.65 -10.21 -18.66
N SER A 200 -4.69 -9.20 -17.79
CA SER A 200 -5.55 -9.23 -16.61
C SER A 200 -6.91 -8.67 -16.96
N ASP A 201 -7.93 -9.46 -16.75
CA ASP A 201 -9.33 -9.10 -16.95
C ASP A 201 -10.04 -8.76 -15.63
N TRP A 202 -9.40 -9.05 -14.50
CA TRP A 202 -9.91 -8.74 -13.17
C TRP A 202 -8.79 -8.21 -12.27
N ASN A 203 -8.75 -6.91 -12.15
CA ASN A 203 -7.81 -6.17 -11.31
C ASN A 203 -8.56 -5.19 -10.40
N ASN A 204 -7.96 -4.86 -9.28
CA ASN A 204 -8.57 -3.98 -8.27
C ASN A 204 -7.53 -3.15 -7.51
N PRO A 205 -7.92 -1.98 -7.00
CA PRO A 205 -7.14 -1.27 -6.00
C PRO A 205 -7.23 -1.98 -4.65
N GLU A 206 -6.14 -1.92 -3.88
CA GLU A 206 -6.09 -2.33 -2.47
C GLU A 206 -5.47 -1.16 -1.67
N PRO A 207 -6.30 -0.22 -1.19
CA PRO A 207 -5.81 0.89 -0.37
C PRO A 207 -5.28 0.40 0.96
N GLU A 208 -4.06 0.82 1.31
CA GLU A 208 -3.36 0.36 2.50
C GLU A 208 -2.66 1.49 3.26
N VAL A 209 -2.43 1.26 4.55
CA VAL A 209 -1.52 2.08 5.36
C VAL A 209 -0.10 1.58 5.11
N VAL A 210 0.77 2.50 4.71
CA VAL A 210 2.18 2.23 4.46
C VAL A 210 3.02 2.87 5.56
N LEU A 211 3.91 2.09 6.17
CA LEU A 211 4.84 2.56 7.19
C LEU A 211 6.22 2.82 6.58
N ALA A 212 6.80 3.98 6.87
CA ALA A 212 8.18 4.27 6.55
C ALA A 212 9.08 3.75 7.68
N VAL A 213 9.99 2.84 7.33
CA VAL A 213 10.85 2.14 8.30
C VAL A 213 12.30 2.43 7.96
N THR A 214 13.09 2.82 8.96
CA THR A 214 14.54 3.05 8.83
C THR A 214 15.31 1.74 8.69
N SER A 215 16.59 1.83 8.33
CA SER A 215 17.53 0.70 8.27
C SER A 215 17.71 -0.01 9.62
N THR A 216 17.41 0.66 10.73
CA THR A 216 17.46 0.09 12.10
C THR A 216 16.14 -0.55 12.54
N GLY A 217 15.09 -0.49 11.70
CA GLY A 217 13.77 -1.04 12.00
C GLY A 217 12.82 -0.07 12.74
N ALA A 218 13.19 1.20 12.91
CA ALA A 218 12.32 2.19 13.53
C ALA A 218 11.26 2.70 12.53
N ILE A 219 10.02 2.78 12.97
CA ILE A 219 8.93 3.42 12.21
C ILE A 219 9.04 4.93 12.40
N VAL A 220 9.24 5.67 11.31
CA VAL A 220 9.45 7.12 11.32
C VAL A 220 8.35 7.92 10.64
N GLY A 221 7.39 7.25 10.02
CA GLY A 221 6.27 7.91 9.37
C GLY A 221 5.25 6.92 8.80
N ALA A 222 4.16 7.47 8.29
CA ALA A 222 3.11 6.70 7.62
C ALA A 222 2.53 7.47 6.43
N THR A 223 2.02 6.74 5.45
CA THR A 223 1.27 7.29 4.32
C THR A 223 0.20 6.30 3.88
N LEU A 224 -0.61 6.67 2.89
CA LEU A 224 -1.50 5.75 2.20
C LEU A 224 -0.84 5.28 0.90
N GLY A 225 -1.03 4.02 0.57
CA GLY A 225 -0.59 3.41 -0.67
C GLY A 225 -1.71 2.65 -1.35
N ASN A 226 -1.46 2.21 -2.56
CA ASN A 226 -2.37 1.36 -3.31
C ASN A 226 -1.59 0.13 -3.80
N ASP A 227 -1.87 -1.03 -3.21
CA ASP A 227 -1.37 -2.32 -3.68
C ASP A 227 -2.26 -2.82 -4.82
N VAL A 228 -2.08 -2.24 -6.02
CA VAL A 228 -2.86 -2.65 -7.20
C VAL A 228 -2.65 -4.13 -7.48
N ASN A 229 -3.73 -4.89 -7.47
CA ASN A 229 -3.73 -6.34 -7.58
C ASN A 229 -4.30 -6.82 -8.93
N LEU A 230 -3.71 -7.87 -9.48
CA LEU A 230 -4.27 -8.65 -10.58
C LEU A 230 -4.95 -9.88 -9.99
N ARG A 231 -6.22 -9.74 -9.61
CA ARG A 231 -6.97 -10.73 -8.86
C ARG A 231 -7.11 -12.08 -9.60
N ASP A 232 -7.23 -12.05 -10.91
CA ASP A 232 -7.27 -13.23 -11.76
C ASP A 232 -5.94 -14.00 -11.82
N PHE A 233 -4.81 -13.34 -11.59
CA PHE A 233 -3.50 -13.99 -11.46
C PHE A 233 -3.29 -14.53 -10.05
N GLU A 234 -3.57 -13.73 -9.04
CA GLU A 234 -3.42 -14.10 -7.63
C GLU A 234 -4.26 -15.33 -7.28
N GLY A 235 -5.55 -15.32 -7.62
CA GLY A 235 -6.47 -16.43 -7.33
C GLY A 235 -6.21 -17.71 -8.13
N ARG A 236 -5.30 -17.68 -9.10
CA ARG A 236 -4.99 -18.85 -9.94
C ARG A 236 -3.98 -19.78 -9.29
N SER A 237 -2.97 -19.23 -8.65
CA SER A 237 -1.90 -20.01 -8.01
C SER A 237 -1.02 -19.11 -7.12
N ALA A 238 -0.62 -19.62 -5.95
CA ALA A 238 0.36 -18.95 -5.09
C ALA A 238 1.69 -18.64 -5.81
N LEU A 239 2.07 -19.44 -6.83
CA LEU A 239 3.25 -19.20 -7.66
C LEU A 239 3.14 -17.93 -8.53
N LEU A 240 1.96 -17.37 -8.68
CA LEU A 240 1.71 -16.15 -9.46
C LEU A 240 1.59 -14.89 -8.60
N LEU A 241 1.81 -14.97 -7.30
CA LEU A 241 1.72 -13.83 -6.38
C LEU A 241 2.57 -12.65 -6.86
N SER A 242 3.86 -12.85 -7.15
CA SER A 242 4.73 -11.80 -7.66
C SER A 242 4.20 -11.19 -8.96
N LYS A 243 3.66 -12.02 -9.87
CA LYS A 243 3.08 -11.54 -11.12
C LYS A 243 1.79 -10.75 -10.90
N ALA A 244 1.02 -11.09 -9.87
CA ALA A 244 -0.19 -10.37 -9.50
C ALA A 244 0.11 -9.00 -8.89
N LYS A 245 1.19 -8.89 -8.13
CA LYS A 245 1.48 -7.77 -7.23
C LYS A 245 2.60 -6.84 -7.72
N ASP A 246 3.70 -7.38 -8.25
CA ASP A 246 4.89 -6.62 -8.65
C ASP A 246 4.89 -6.34 -10.16
N ASN A 247 4.05 -5.43 -10.60
CA ASN A 247 4.05 -4.90 -11.95
C ASN A 247 4.62 -3.47 -11.96
N ASN A 248 5.21 -3.04 -13.06
CA ASN A 248 5.69 -1.66 -13.19
C ASN A 248 4.56 -0.66 -12.93
N ALA A 249 4.82 0.31 -12.07
CA ALA A 249 3.87 1.34 -11.66
C ALA A 249 2.58 0.78 -11.00
N SER A 250 2.60 -0.42 -10.43
CA SER A 250 1.43 -1.00 -9.77
C SER A 250 1.31 -0.63 -8.27
N CYS A 251 2.10 0.33 -7.84
CA CYS A 251 2.04 0.88 -6.50
C CYS A 251 2.01 2.40 -6.55
#